data_f8f2a463edce3bd23c68a7879471fe1a
#
_entry.id   f8f2a463edce3bd23c68a7879471fe1a
#
_cell.length_a   1.000
_cell.length_b   1.000
_cell.length_c   1.000
_cell.angle_alpha   90.00
_cell.angle_beta   90.00
_cell.angle_gamma   90.00
#
_symmetry.space_group_name_H-M   'P 1'
#
loop_
_entity.id
_entity.type
_entity.pdbx_description
1 polymer ?
#
loop_
_entity_poly.entity_id
_entity_poly.type
_entity_poly.pdbx_seq_one_letter_code
_entity_poly.pdbx_strand_id
1 'polypeptide(L)'
;MSYRYLLLLNCIIVLFAACVNNKTEITINTIQDDTTKTSDSVVVKDWRVSNAISCTNEMLPGDSTLYINGGAKEFQPTIFNKILVKGTLPKGMVFIPGGEFSMGAPNPIGIKDGGKAAMEDCRPIHRVKLNAYYMDEHEVTNAEFAAFVKSTGYKTIAEQTPTKAEFPDAPADMLIAGSVVFTPPAQPVSLDNYFQWWQYVKAANWRQPLGAGSSIVGEENIPVVHIAWDDAVAFAKWAGKRLPTEAEWEFAARGGLTGNMYTWGNQFNPNGKYMGNTFQGTFPNNDSKADGFVGIAPVKQFPPNGFGLYDMAGNVWEWCNDWYTSDYYAQLKLNGVANNPQGPNKSYDPSEPTVLKKIHRGGSFLCTDQYCTRYMMGTRGKGDWRTGTNHVGFRCVKDL
;
A
#
# COMPACT_ATOMS: atom_id res chain seq x y z
N MET A 1 3.49 -33.25 18.69
CA MET A 1 4.25 -32.26 17.90
C MET A 1 4.03 -30.92 18.55
N SER A 2 5.10 -30.29 19.03
CA SER A 2 4.99 -29.22 20.02
C SER A 2 4.73 -27.85 19.40
N TYR A 3 4.04 -27.00 20.13
CA TYR A 3 3.71 -25.58 19.90
C TYR A 3 4.88 -24.69 19.38
N ARG A 4 6.09 -25.16 19.37
CA ARG A 4 7.31 -24.44 18.97
C ARG A 4 7.54 -24.38 17.44
N TYR A 5 6.94 -25.27 16.66
CA TYR A 5 6.98 -25.18 15.19
C TYR A 5 6.12 -24.04 14.63
N LEU A 6 5.16 -23.60 15.44
CA LEU A 6 4.26 -22.49 15.04
C LEU A 6 4.99 -21.12 15.05
N LEU A 7 6.05 -20.96 15.86
CA LEU A 7 6.70 -19.66 16.04
C LEU A 7 7.53 -19.22 14.82
N LEU A 8 8.17 -20.13 14.11
CA LEU A 8 8.90 -19.76 12.89
C LEU A 8 7.98 -19.38 11.73
N LEU A 9 6.82 -20.03 11.66
CA LEU A 9 5.81 -19.69 10.68
C LEU A 9 5.01 -18.45 11.11
N ASN A 10 4.83 -18.24 12.41
CA ASN A 10 4.10 -17.08 12.95
C ASN A 10 4.77 -15.72 12.65
N CYS A 11 6.11 -15.64 12.64
CA CYS A 11 6.81 -14.42 12.26
C CYS A 11 6.55 -14.00 10.81
N ILE A 12 6.08 -14.93 9.97
CA ILE A 12 5.98 -14.73 8.52
C ILE A 12 4.57 -14.31 8.10
N ILE A 13 3.52 -14.57 8.90
CA ILE A 13 2.16 -14.66 8.35
C ILE A 13 1.17 -13.66 8.93
N VAL A 14 1.54 -12.84 9.90
CA VAL A 14 0.62 -11.88 10.51
C VAL A 14 0.29 -10.65 9.64
N LEU A 15 0.52 -10.77 8.37
CA LEU A 15 0.13 -9.73 7.39
C LEU A 15 -1.39 -9.56 7.22
N PHE A 16 -2.25 -10.43 7.79
CA PHE A 16 -3.64 -10.51 7.40
C PHE A 16 -4.63 -10.75 8.53
N ALA A 17 -4.73 -9.91 9.46
CA ALA A 17 -5.97 -9.88 10.25
C ALA A 17 -6.70 -8.57 10.00
N ALA A 18 -7.85 -8.72 9.47
CA ALA A 18 -8.97 -7.78 9.44
C ALA A 18 -8.96 -6.67 8.41
N CYS A 19 -9.84 -6.83 7.51
CA CYS A 19 -10.38 -5.81 6.63
C CYS A 19 -11.87 -5.69 6.85
N VAL A 20 -12.38 -4.49 6.86
CA VAL A 20 -13.78 -4.27 6.49
C VAL A 20 -14.26 -2.82 6.65
N ASN A 21 -14.69 -2.27 5.61
CA ASN A 21 -15.72 -1.29 5.25
C ASN A 21 -15.65 0.18 5.63
N ASN A 22 -15.82 1.06 4.76
CA ASN A 22 -16.96 1.84 4.33
C ASN A 22 -16.74 3.06 3.45
N LYS A 23 -17.79 3.46 2.77
CA LYS A 23 -17.89 4.47 1.72
C LYS A 23 -18.01 5.91 2.13
N THR A 24 -17.49 6.82 1.34
CA THR A 24 -18.02 8.13 0.98
C THR A 24 -17.38 8.79 -0.22
N GLU A 25 -18.12 9.64 -0.83
CA GLU A 25 -17.88 10.33 -2.09
C GLU A 25 -17.15 11.65 -2.00
N ILE A 26 -16.32 11.90 -3.00
CA ILE A 26 -15.69 13.19 -3.26
C ILE A 26 -15.41 13.43 -4.73
N THR A 27 -15.41 14.69 -5.09
CA THR A 27 -15.20 15.20 -6.43
C THR A 27 -13.72 15.41 -6.75
N ILE A 28 -13.27 14.88 -7.88
CA ILE A 28 -11.92 15.11 -8.42
C ILE A 28 -11.95 16.32 -9.35
N ASN A 29 -10.96 17.15 -9.21
CA ASN A 29 -10.68 18.21 -10.14
C ASN A 29 -9.36 17.95 -10.87
N THR A 30 -9.40 17.76 -12.17
CA THR A 30 -8.22 17.66 -13.03
C THR A 30 -7.80 19.03 -13.55
N ILE A 31 -6.50 19.30 -13.50
CA ILE A 31 -5.89 20.48 -14.10
C ILE A 31 -5.53 20.11 -15.54
N GLN A 32 -6.06 20.83 -16.51
CA GLN A 32 -5.56 20.79 -17.88
C GLN A 32 -4.40 21.75 -18.02
N ASP A 33 -3.34 21.25 -18.60
CA ASP A 33 -2.10 21.96 -18.91
C ASP A 33 -2.33 22.85 -20.15
N ASP A 34 -2.08 24.15 -20.00
CA ASP A 34 -2.03 25.07 -21.13
C ASP A 34 -0.57 25.25 -21.55
N THR A 35 -0.15 24.38 -22.47
CA THR A 35 1.21 24.35 -22.98
C THR A 35 1.40 25.39 -24.09
N THR A 36 1.78 26.61 -23.71
CA THR A 36 2.54 27.46 -24.64
C THR A 36 3.63 28.25 -23.88
N LYS A 37 4.87 27.93 -24.24
CA LYS A 37 6.14 28.67 -24.09
C LYS A 37 7.08 28.27 -22.95
N THR A 38 8.17 27.70 -23.42
CA THR A 38 9.58 27.72 -22.95
C THR A 38 9.89 28.67 -21.78
N SER A 39 10.09 28.13 -20.62
CA SER A 39 11.09 28.51 -19.62
C SER A 39 11.18 27.40 -18.56
N ASP A 40 12.39 27.14 -18.04
CA ASP A 40 12.74 26.04 -17.14
C ASP A 40 12.14 26.13 -15.72
N SER A 41 10.87 26.53 -15.60
CA SER A 41 10.17 26.60 -14.32
C SER A 41 8.76 26.04 -14.45
N VAL A 42 8.48 24.93 -13.76
CA VAL A 42 7.12 24.44 -13.56
C VAL A 42 6.49 25.33 -12.48
N VAL A 43 5.64 26.24 -12.92
CA VAL A 43 4.79 27.01 -11.99
C VAL A 43 3.63 26.09 -11.62
N VAL A 44 3.68 25.48 -10.44
CA VAL A 44 2.51 24.87 -9.86
C VAL A 44 1.58 26.02 -9.45
N LYS A 45 0.76 26.49 -10.38
CA LYS A 45 -0.32 27.42 -10.10
C LYS A 45 -1.23 26.82 -9.04
N ASP A 46 -1.77 27.68 -8.22
CA ASP A 46 -2.73 27.42 -7.16
C ASP A 46 -3.54 26.12 -7.36
N TRP A 47 -3.32 25.13 -6.52
CA TRP A 47 -4.03 23.85 -6.49
C TRP A 47 -5.51 24.01 -6.09
N ARG A 48 -6.02 25.22 -6.21
CA ARG A 48 -7.46 25.43 -6.20
C ARG A 48 -7.98 25.00 -7.55
N VAL A 49 -8.65 23.91 -7.51
CA VAL A 49 -9.49 23.41 -8.56
C VAL A 49 -10.34 24.54 -9.12
N SER A 50 -9.91 25.10 -10.24
CA SER A 50 -10.78 25.90 -11.07
C SER A 50 -11.34 24.99 -12.14
N ASN A 51 -12.59 24.72 -12.04
CA ASN A 51 -13.54 23.99 -12.84
C ASN A 51 -14.08 22.75 -12.10
N ALA A 52 -14.95 23.06 -11.12
CA ALA A 52 -15.97 22.09 -10.76
C ALA A 52 -16.74 21.76 -12.05
N ILE A 53 -16.50 20.60 -12.65
CA ILE A 53 -17.54 19.96 -13.41
C ILE A 53 -18.62 19.70 -12.39
N SER A 54 -19.70 20.47 -12.47
CA SER A 54 -20.92 20.23 -11.75
C SER A 54 -21.42 18.85 -12.19
N CYS A 55 -20.93 17.82 -11.54
CA CYS A 55 -21.64 16.57 -11.45
C CYS A 55 -22.80 16.89 -10.51
N THR A 56 -23.97 17.13 -11.09
CA THR A 56 -25.22 17.15 -10.36
C THR A 56 -25.24 15.92 -9.48
N ASN A 57 -25.38 16.17 -8.19
CA ASN A 57 -25.57 15.18 -7.13
C ASN A 57 -26.80 14.33 -7.43
N GLU A 58 -26.71 13.36 -8.29
CA GLU A 58 -27.64 12.24 -8.30
C GLU A 58 -27.16 11.23 -7.26
N MET A 59 -27.46 11.52 -6.02
CA MET A 59 -27.37 10.56 -4.94
C MET A 59 -28.34 9.41 -5.21
N LEU A 60 -27.80 8.21 -5.39
CA LEU A 60 -28.63 7.02 -5.39
C LEU A 60 -29.28 6.88 -4.02
N PRO A 61 -30.62 6.71 -3.94
CA PRO A 61 -31.31 6.61 -2.65
C PRO A 61 -30.83 5.38 -1.87
N GLY A 62 -30.34 5.58 -0.67
CA GLY A 62 -30.05 4.53 0.32
C GLY A 62 -28.60 4.42 0.80
N ASP A 63 -27.62 4.92 0.08
CA ASP A 63 -26.19 4.68 0.37
C ASP A 63 -25.48 5.82 1.12
N SER A 64 -26.01 7.04 1.03
CA SER A 64 -25.33 8.25 1.53
C SER A 64 -25.54 8.53 3.02
N THR A 65 -26.63 8.04 3.61
CA THR A 65 -27.04 8.42 4.97
C THR A 65 -26.18 7.81 6.07
N LEU A 66 -25.66 6.59 5.89
CA LEU A 66 -24.81 5.92 6.90
C LEU A 66 -23.45 6.57 7.01
N TYR A 67 -22.90 7.04 5.91
CA TYR A 67 -21.61 7.66 5.88
C TYR A 67 -21.63 9.14 6.24
N ILE A 68 -22.62 9.87 5.81
CA ILE A 68 -22.86 11.26 6.20
C ILE A 68 -23.07 11.38 7.72
N ASN A 69 -23.65 10.38 8.35
CA ASN A 69 -23.94 10.40 9.78
C ASN A 69 -22.80 9.92 10.71
N GLY A 70 -21.76 9.23 10.20
CA GLY A 70 -20.73 8.66 11.06
C GLY A 70 -19.28 9.00 10.71
N GLY A 71 -18.91 9.18 9.45
CA GLY A 71 -17.53 9.29 9.01
C GLY A 71 -17.17 10.58 8.29
N ALA A 72 -18.04 11.07 7.42
CA ALA A 72 -17.73 12.26 6.60
C ALA A 72 -17.52 13.54 7.43
N LYS A 73 -18.15 13.66 8.60
CA LYS A 73 -17.98 14.82 9.50
C LYS A 73 -16.59 14.91 10.11
N GLU A 74 -15.83 13.82 10.15
CA GLU A 74 -14.48 13.80 10.72
C GLU A 74 -13.42 14.25 9.70
N PHE A 75 -13.72 14.17 8.40
CA PHE A 75 -12.81 14.63 7.37
C PHE A 75 -12.97 16.12 7.11
N GLN A 76 -11.88 16.85 7.28
CA GLN A 76 -11.79 18.25 6.91
C GLN A 76 -11.11 18.40 5.55
N PRO A 77 -11.43 19.44 4.77
CA PRO A 77 -10.81 19.68 3.47
C PRO A 77 -9.28 19.69 3.54
N THR A 78 -8.66 19.19 2.49
CA THR A 78 -7.20 19.25 2.31
C THR A 78 -6.80 20.70 1.99
N ILE A 79 -5.77 21.20 2.68
CA ILE A 79 -5.18 22.52 2.46
C ILE A 79 -3.81 22.31 1.84
N PHE A 80 -3.66 22.54 0.54
CA PHE A 80 -2.41 22.34 -0.16
C PHE A 80 -1.37 23.43 0.16
N ASN A 81 -0.11 23.04 0.21
CA ASN A 81 0.99 24.00 0.26
C ASN A 81 1.07 24.76 -1.07
N LYS A 82 1.34 26.06 -0.98
CA LYS A 82 1.62 26.90 -2.14
C LYS A 82 3.13 26.89 -2.39
N ILE A 83 3.60 26.03 -3.28
CA ILE A 83 5.02 25.87 -3.58
C ILE A 83 5.25 26.11 -5.06
N LEU A 84 6.27 26.87 -5.38
CA LEU A 84 6.79 27.04 -6.72
C LEU A 84 7.98 26.08 -6.90
N VAL A 85 7.80 25.05 -7.71
CA VAL A 85 8.90 24.14 -8.08
C VAL A 85 9.65 24.74 -9.24
N LYS A 86 10.97 24.92 -9.10
CA LYS A 86 11.87 25.35 -10.16
C LYS A 86 12.72 24.17 -10.61
N GLY A 87 12.90 24.02 -11.91
CA GLY A 87 13.72 22.95 -12.50
C GLY A 87 12.90 21.79 -13.05
N THR A 88 13.61 20.78 -13.58
CA THR A 88 13.01 19.56 -14.14
C THR A 88 12.64 18.58 -13.04
N LEU A 89 11.49 17.94 -13.19
CA LEU A 89 11.09 16.85 -12.29
C LEU A 89 12.08 15.68 -12.41
N PRO A 90 12.39 14.99 -11.30
CA PRO A 90 13.14 13.75 -11.36
C PRO A 90 12.41 12.74 -12.25
N LYS A 91 13.16 12.05 -13.11
CA LYS A 91 12.59 11.08 -14.06
C LYS A 91 11.80 9.99 -13.31
N GLY A 92 10.59 9.70 -13.79
CA GLY A 92 9.70 8.66 -13.22
C GLY A 92 9.10 9.03 -11.86
N MET A 93 9.15 10.32 -11.48
CA MET A 93 8.58 10.79 -10.23
C MET A 93 7.53 11.88 -10.48
N VAL A 94 6.57 11.95 -9.58
CA VAL A 94 5.51 12.95 -9.55
C VAL A 94 5.77 13.91 -8.40
N PHE A 95 5.51 15.20 -8.61
CA PHE A 95 5.54 16.21 -7.56
C PHE A 95 4.29 16.12 -6.69
N ILE A 96 4.49 15.98 -5.38
CA ILE A 96 3.43 15.98 -4.38
C ILE A 96 3.55 17.28 -3.57
N PRO A 97 2.53 18.16 -3.61
CA PRO A 97 2.65 19.49 -3.03
C PRO A 97 2.73 19.51 -1.50
N GLY A 98 2.39 18.38 -0.87
CA GLY A 98 2.17 18.36 0.58
C GLY A 98 0.98 19.23 0.98
N GLY A 99 0.85 19.50 2.27
CA GLY A 99 -0.26 20.24 2.80
C GLY A 99 -0.83 19.65 4.07
N GLU A 100 -1.96 20.17 4.53
CA GLU A 100 -2.65 19.65 5.70
C GLU A 100 -3.89 18.85 5.28
N PHE A 101 -4.01 17.60 5.73
CA PHE A 101 -5.10 16.70 5.36
C PHE A 101 -5.60 15.88 6.55
N SER A 102 -6.76 15.25 6.39
CA SER A 102 -7.29 14.28 7.33
C SER A 102 -6.82 12.88 6.96
N MET A 103 -6.02 12.26 7.83
CA MET A 103 -5.45 10.93 7.71
C MET A 103 -6.28 9.90 8.48
N GLY A 104 -6.40 8.69 7.93
CA GLY A 104 -7.12 7.59 8.55
C GLY A 104 -8.38 7.18 7.79
N ALA A 105 -9.10 6.22 8.32
CA ALA A 105 -10.33 5.69 7.76
C ALA A 105 -11.43 5.59 8.82
N PRO A 106 -12.71 5.74 8.45
CA PRO A 106 -13.82 5.49 9.37
C PRO A 106 -14.01 3.99 9.62
N ASN A 107 -14.92 3.66 10.54
CA ASN A 107 -15.30 2.25 10.73
C ASN A 107 -16.10 1.75 9.52
N PRO A 108 -15.69 0.67 8.97
CA PRO A 108 -16.22 0.20 7.72
C PRO A 108 -17.33 -0.84 7.82
N ILE A 109 -17.62 -1.41 8.97
CA ILE A 109 -18.62 -2.47 9.13
C ILE A 109 -20.02 -1.98 8.74
N GLY A 110 -20.70 -2.74 7.88
CA GLY A 110 -22.11 -2.54 7.50
C GLY A 110 -22.33 -1.81 6.19
N ILE A 111 -21.28 -1.56 5.41
CA ILE A 111 -21.39 -0.89 4.11
C ILE A 111 -21.07 -1.83 2.97
N LYS A 112 -21.68 -1.56 1.82
CA LYS A 112 -21.48 -2.31 0.58
C LYS A 112 -20.01 -2.32 0.16
N ASP A 113 -19.51 -3.43 -0.33
CA ASP A 113 -18.16 -3.67 -0.83
C ASP A 113 -17.04 -3.53 0.21
N GLY A 114 -17.37 -3.63 1.45
CA GLY A 114 -16.43 -3.34 2.46
C GLY A 114 -15.95 -4.49 3.33
N GLY A 115 -16.48 -5.71 3.29
CA GLY A 115 -15.99 -6.87 4.05
C GLY A 115 -16.32 -6.88 5.56
N LYS A 116 -15.46 -7.38 6.49
CA LYS A 116 -15.91 -7.83 7.83
C LYS A 116 -15.11 -7.36 9.04
N ALA A 117 -13.96 -6.70 8.92
CA ALA A 117 -13.14 -6.32 10.07
C ALA A 117 -13.18 -4.83 10.42
N ALA A 118 -13.10 -4.48 11.68
CA ALA A 118 -13.28 -3.11 12.16
C ALA A 118 -12.14 -2.16 11.84
N MET A 119 -10.94 -2.64 11.47
CA MET A 119 -9.73 -1.83 11.18
C MET A 119 -9.50 -0.70 12.21
N GLU A 120 -9.54 -1.02 13.48
CA GLU A 120 -9.50 -0.01 14.55
C GLU A 120 -8.20 0.79 14.58
N ASP A 121 -7.11 0.19 14.12
CA ASP A 121 -5.80 0.81 13.98
C ASP A 121 -5.73 1.94 12.94
N CYS A 122 -6.78 2.09 12.12
CA CYS A 122 -6.93 3.18 11.14
C CYS A 122 -7.62 4.42 11.73
N ARG A 123 -7.94 4.41 13.02
CA ARG A 123 -8.65 5.47 13.76
C ARG A 123 -7.89 5.91 15.00
N PRO A 124 -8.22 7.08 15.52
CA PRO A 124 -9.16 8.10 14.99
C PRO A 124 -8.61 8.83 13.75
N ILE A 125 -9.51 9.35 12.93
CA ILE A 125 -9.14 10.30 11.89
C ILE A 125 -8.53 11.54 12.56
N HIS A 126 -7.38 11.99 12.05
CA HIS A 126 -6.60 13.06 12.63
C HIS A 126 -5.98 13.95 11.57
N ARG A 127 -5.51 15.12 11.96
CA ARG A 127 -4.91 16.09 11.02
C ARG A 127 -3.40 15.89 10.93
N VAL A 128 -2.91 15.87 9.70
CA VAL A 128 -1.47 15.77 9.40
C VAL A 128 -1.10 16.86 8.42
N LYS A 129 0.05 17.49 8.63
CA LYS A 129 0.66 18.48 7.74
C LYS A 129 1.99 17.93 7.21
N LEU A 130 2.16 17.99 5.90
CA LEU A 130 3.33 17.47 5.19
C LEU A 130 4.03 18.57 4.38
N ASN A 131 5.33 18.49 4.30
CA ASN A 131 6.11 19.21 3.30
C ASN A 131 5.84 18.64 1.90
N ALA A 132 6.28 19.34 0.87
CA ALA A 132 6.26 18.80 -0.48
C ALA A 132 7.43 17.83 -0.71
N TYR A 133 7.24 16.89 -1.63
CA TYR A 133 8.21 15.86 -1.99
C TYR A 133 7.94 15.34 -3.40
N TYR A 134 8.85 14.52 -3.93
CA TYR A 134 8.61 13.74 -5.13
C TYR A 134 8.33 12.29 -4.75
N MET A 135 7.44 11.61 -5.49
CA MET A 135 7.12 10.19 -5.30
C MET A 135 7.23 9.46 -6.64
N ASP A 136 7.73 8.22 -6.64
CA ASP A 136 7.73 7.36 -7.81
C ASP A 136 6.31 7.19 -8.33
N GLU A 137 6.12 7.33 -9.63
CA GLU A 137 4.77 7.28 -10.23
C GLU A 137 4.11 5.90 -10.14
N HIS A 138 4.88 4.83 -9.94
CA HIS A 138 4.44 3.44 -9.75
C HIS A 138 5.38 2.71 -8.76
N GLU A 139 5.06 1.47 -8.43
CA GLU A 139 5.91 0.60 -7.63
C GLU A 139 7.23 0.30 -8.35
N VAL A 140 8.30 0.06 -7.60
CA VAL A 140 9.60 -0.34 -8.17
C VAL A 140 9.44 -1.66 -8.90
N THR A 141 9.86 -1.69 -10.16
CA THR A 141 9.73 -2.83 -11.06
C THR A 141 10.90 -3.82 -10.96
N ASN A 142 10.71 -5.03 -11.49
CA ASN A 142 11.76 -6.03 -11.62
C ASN A 142 12.98 -5.50 -12.39
N ALA A 143 12.77 -4.73 -13.46
CA ALA A 143 13.87 -4.12 -14.23
C ALA A 143 14.69 -3.12 -13.40
N GLU A 144 14.02 -2.26 -12.63
CA GLU A 144 14.67 -1.26 -11.78
C GLU A 144 15.45 -1.93 -10.63
N PHE A 145 14.84 -2.93 -9.99
CA PHE A 145 15.51 -3.67 -8.93
C PHE A 145 16.68 -4.52 -9.46
N ALA A 146 16.54 -5.11 -10.65
CA ALA A 146 17.64 -5.81 -11.31
C ALA A 146 18.84 -4.89 -11.61
N ALA A 147 18.59 -3.63 -12.00
CA ALA A 147 19.66 -2.65 -12.19
C ALA A 147 20.41 -2.34 -10.88
N PHE A 148 19.70 -2.19 -9.78
CA PHE A 148 20.26 -2.05 -8.43
C PHE A 148 21.16 -3.24 -8.08
N VAL A 149 20.63 -4.45 -8.17
CA VAL A 149 21.38 -5.66 -7.83
C VAL A 149 22.60 -5.84 -8.75
N LYS A 150 22.45 -5.59 -10.05
CA LYS A 150 23.55 -5.66 -11.02
C LYS A 150 24.71 -4.71 -10.66
N SER A 151 24.37 -3.51 -10.18
CA SER A 151 25.37 -2.49 -9.86
C SER A 151 26.05 -2.67 -8.51
N THR A 152 25.38 -3.35 -7.55
CA THR A 152 25.83 -3.43 -6.15
C THR A 152 26.22 -4.85 -5.69
N GLY A 153 25.75 -5.87 -6.41
CA GLY A 153 25.86 -7.26 -5.94
C GLY A 153 24.98 -7.58 -4.72
N TYR A 154 23.96 -6.74 -4.45
CA TYR A 154 23.08 -6.90 -3.30
C TYR A 154 22.38 -8.26 -3.29
N LYS A 155 22.28 -8.86 -2.10
CA LYS A 155 21.48 -10.06 -1.86
C LYS A 155 20.34 -9.72 -0.91
N THR A 156 19.12 -9.98 -1.35
CA THR A 156 17.92 -9.75 -0.53
C THR A 156 17.85 -10.69 0.67
N ILE A 157 17.06 -10.34 1.67
CA ILE A 157 16.84 -11.20 2.86
C ILE A 157 16.35 -12.59 2.42
N ALA A 158 15.45 -12.68 1.45
CA ALA A 158 14.95 -13.94 0.91
C ALA A 158 16.03 -14.83 0.25
N GLU A 159 17.14 -14.25 -0.20
CA GLU A 159 18.29 -14.96 -0.79
C GLU A 159 19.34 -15.38 0.27
N GLN A 160 19.15 -15.00 1.54
CA GLN A 160 20.06 -15.32 2.63
C GLN A 160 19.53 -16.49 3.47
N THR A 161 20.40 -17.39 3.86
CA THR A 161 20.04 -18.46 4.79
C THR A 161 19.89 -17.87 6.19
N PRO A 162 18.72 -18.01 6.85
CA PRO A 162 18.52 -17.56 8.22
C PRO A 162 19.52 -18.25 9.18
N THR A 163 19.93 -17.55 10.22
CA THR A 163 20.92 -18.06 11.17
C THR A 163 20.26 -18.55 12.46
N LYS A 164 20.98 -19.41 13.20
CA LYS A 164 20.55 -19.82 14.54
C LYS A 164 20.49 -18.68 15.55
N ALA A 165 21.26 -17.61 15.33
CA ALA A 165 21.20 -16.41 16.17
C ALA A 165 19.88 -15.64 15.96
N GLU A 166 19.36 -15.61 14.73
CA GLU A 166 18.08 -14.98 14.39
C GLU A 166 16.90 -15.88 14.82
N PHE A 167 17.05 -17.19 14.70
CA PHE A 167 16.00 -18.17 15.03
C PHE A 167 16.55 -19.28 15.93
N PRO A 168 16.77 -19.01 17.24
CA PRO A 168 17.42 -19.95 18.16
C PRO A 168 16.68 -21.29 18.30
N ASP A 169 15.35 -21.27 18.23
CA ASP A 169 14.51 -22.46 18.42
C ASP A 169 14.24 -23.23 17.11
N ALA A 170 14.62 -22.68 15.94
CA ALA A 170 14.35 -23.33 14.66
C ALA A 170 15.23 -24.58 14.45
N PRO A 171 14.70 -25.71 14.01
CA PRO A 171 15.49 -26.83 13.51
C PRO A 171 16.44 -26.38 12.39
N ALA A 172 17.64 -26.97 12.32
CA ALA A 172 18.66 -26.55 11.36
C ALA A 172 18.23 -26.75 9.90
N ASP A 173 17.44 -27.79 9.64
CA ASP A 173 16.85 -28.11 8.34
C ASP A 173 15.74 -27.16 7.91
N MET A 174 15.22 -26.36 8.82
CA MET A 174 14.25 -25.29 8.54
C MET A 174 14.90 -23.93 8.28
N LEU A 175 16.20 -23.79 8.54
CA LEU A 175 16.97 -22.57 8.25
C LEU A 175 17.42 -22.58 6.78
N ILE A 176 16.50 -22.33 5.89
CA ILE A 176 16.72 -22.32 4.44
C ILE A 176 16.37 -20.97 3.85
N ALA A 177 17.14 -20.52 2.86
CA ALA A 177 16.79 -19.32 2.10
C ALA A 177 15.46 -19.53 1.34
N GLY A 178 14.58 -18.56 1.40
CA GLY A 178 13.26 -18.63 0.81
C GLY A 178 12.36 -17.48 1.27
N SER A 179 11.12 -17.56 0.89
CA SER A 179 10.13 -16.53 1.20
C SER A 179 8.70 -17.10 1.21
N VAL A 180 7.74 -16.31 1.67
CA VAL A 180 6.34 -16.72 1.74
C VAL A 180 5.66 -16.50 0.38
N VAL A 181 4.96 -17.53 -0.08
CA VAL A 181 4.26 -17.56 -1.37
C VAL A 181 2.78 -17.84 -1.14
N PHE A 182 1.92 -17.04 -1.76
CA PHE A 182 0.52 -17.37 -1.89
C PHE A 182 0.37 -18.55 -2.83
N THR A 183 -0.23 -19.62 -2.31
CA THR A 183 -0.49 -20.85 -3.04
C THR A 183 -1.98 -21.17 -2.94
N PRO A 184 -2.77 -20.86 -3.98
CA PRO A 184 -4.20 -21.05 -3.93
C PRO A 184 -4.55 -22.53 -3.72
N PRO A 185 -5.45 -22.88 -2.78
CA PRO A 185 -5.90 -24.24 -2.59
C PRO A 185 -6.76 -24.69 -3.77
N ALA A 186 -6.76 -26.00 -4.06
CA ALA A 186 -7.54 -26.58 -5.17
C ALA A 186 -9.07 -26.50 -4.94
N GLN A 187 -9.51 -26.33 -3.70
CA GLN A 187 -10.92 -26.28 -3.30
C GLN A 187 -11.16 -25.10 -2.36
N PRO A 188 -12.40 -24.60 -2.25
CA PRO A 188 -12.75 -23.60 -1.24
C PRO A 188 -12.38 -24.07 0.16
N VAL A 189 -11.83 -23.15 0.96
CA VAL A 189 -11.39 -23.39 2.34
C VAL A 189 -11.98 -22.35 3.28
N SER A 190 -12.00 -22.64 4.60
CA SER A 190 -12.36 -21.64 5.60
C SER A 190 -11.34 -20.50 5.61
N LEU A 191 -11.83 -19.25 5.67
CA LEU A 191 -10.98 -18.07 5.73
C LEU A 191 -10.37 -17.82 7.12
N ASP A 192 -10.70 -18.65 8.12
CA ASP A 192 -10.18 -18.52 9.49
C ASP A 192 -8.75 -19.06 9.65
N ASN A 193 -8.26 -19.81 8.65
CA ASN A 193 -6.94 -20.41 8.69
C ASN A 193 -6.13 -20.09 7.43
N TYR A 194 -5.39 -19.02 7.50
CA TYR A 194 -4.55 -18.53 6.40
C TYR A 194 -3.37 -19.44 6.03
N PHE A 195 -2.98 -20.41 6.86
CA PHE A 195 -1.99 -21.43 6.52
C PHE A 195 -2.41 -22.32 5.35
N GLN A 196 -3.67 -22.30 4.98
CA GLN A 196 -4.17 -23.09 3.85
C GLN A 196 -3.76 -22.51 2.49
N TRP A 197 -3.36 -21.24 2.42
CA TRP A 197 -2.93 -20.58 1.17
C TRP A 197 -1.60 -19.84 1.28
N TRP A 198 -0.93 -19.85 2.45
CA TRP A 198 0.40 -19.32 2.60
C TRP A 198 1.40 -20.43 2.90
N GLN A 199 2.49 -20.47 2.12
CA GLN A 199 3.55 -21.44 2.28
C GLN A 199 4.91 -20.76 2.27
N TYR A 200 5.82 -21.20 3.14
CA TYR A 200 7.22 -20.84 3.03
C TYR A 200 7.87 -21.72 1.98
N VAL A 201 8.33 -21.11 0.88
CA VAL A 201 8.86 -21.82 -0.28
C VAL A 201 10.37 -21.60 -0.37
N LYS A 202 11.11 -22.72 -0.34
CA LYS A 202 12.56 -22.72 -0.52
C LYS A 202 12.94 -22.07 -1.85
N ALA A 203 13.99 -21.21 -1.82
CA ALA A 203 14.50 -20.46 -2.96
C ALA A 203 13.51 -19.45 -3.58
N ALA A 204 12.33 -19.23 -3.00
CA ALA A 204 11.47 -18.14 -3.41
C ALA A 204 12.14 -16.80 -3.06
N ASN A 205 12.29 -15.94 -4.06
CA ASN A 205 12.91 -14.62 -3.95
C ASN A 205 12.46 -13.78 -5.17
N TRP A 206 12.93 -12.55 -5.25
CA TRP A 206 12.54 -11.63 -6.32
C TRP A 206 12.83 -12.12 -7.75
N ARG A 207 13.84 -13.01 -7.96
CA ARG A 207 14.15 -13.61 -9.27
C ARG A 207 13.35 -14.87 -9.55
N GLN A 208 12.90 -15.54 -8.52
CA GLN A 208 12.18 -16.81 -8.56
C GLN A 208 10.95 -16.72 -7.66
N PRO A 209 9.92 -15.96 -8.06
CA PRO A 209 8.82 -15.59 -7.15
C PRO A 209 7.94 -16.76 -6.70
N LEU A 210 7.98 -17.89 -7.38
CA LEU A 210 7.28 -19.12 -6.98
C LEU A 210 8.26 -20.21 -6.49
N GLY A 211 9.53 -19.88 -6.23
CA GLY A 211 10.57 -20.82 -5.84
C GLY A 211 11.37 -21.34 -7.02
N ALA A 212 12.14 -22.41 -6.77
CA ALA A 212 13.06 -22.97 -7.75
C ALA A 212 12.35 -23.35 -9.08
N GLY A 213 12.91 -22.87 -10.19
CA GLY A 213 12.37 -23.10 -11.53
C GLY A 213 11.41 -22.02 -12.03
N SER A 214 10.94 -21.12 -11.19
CA SER A 214 10.25 -19.90 -11.65
C SER A 214 11.25 -18.83 -12.09
N SER A 215 10.79 -17.83 -12.85
CA SER A 215 11.64 -16.79 -13.45
C SER A 215 10.83 -15.51 -13.64
N ILE A 216 11.51 -14.36 -13.61
CA ILE A 216 10.98 -13.05 -13.99
C ILE A 216 11.39 -12.60 -15.39
N VAL A 217 11.94 -13.49 -16.20
CA VAL A 217 12.32 -13.19 -17.60
C VAL A 217 11.06 -12.87 -18.41
N GLY A 218 10.99 -11.68 -19.00
CA GLY A 218 9.81 -11.16 -19.68
C GLY A 218 8.82 -10.44 -18.77
N GLU A 219 9.15 -10.29 -17.48
CA GLU A 219 8.34 -9.64 -16.46
C GLU A 219 9.00 -8.33 -15.95
N GLU A 220 9.71 -7.62 -16.82
CA GLU A 220 10.49 -6.43 -16.47
C GLU A 220 9.64 -5.31 -15.84
N ASN A 221 8.38 -5.20 -16.27
CA ASN A 221 7.44 -4.15 -15.81
C ASN A 221 6.50 -4.62 -14.66
N ILE A 222 6.69 -5.83 -14.16
CA ILE A 222 5.98 -6.29 -12.96
C ILE A 222 6.65 -5.68 -11.72
N PRO A 223 5.89 -5.21 -10.71
CA PRO A 223 6.45 -4.81 -9.42
C PRO A 223 7.35 -5.88 -8.81
N VAL A 224 8.50 -5.50 -8.32
CA VAL A 224 9.37 -6.43 -7.59
C VAL A 224 8.71 -6.82 -6.27
N VAL A 225 8.74 -8.12 -5.96
CA VAL A 225 8.18 -8.70 -4.74
C VAL A 225 9.20 -9.57 -4.00
N HIS A 226 8.83 -10.17 -2.89
CA HIS A 226 9.73 -10.84 -1.96
C HIS A 226 10.79 -9.92 -1.37
N ILE A 227 10.44 -8.66 -1.22
CA ILE A 227 11.28 -7.58 -0.72
C ILE A 227 10.97 -7.39 0.76
N ALA A 228 11.95 -7.61 1.62
CA ALA A 228 11.89 -7.19 3.02
C ALA A 228 12.08 -5.66 3.13
N TRP A 229 11.73 -5.07 4.25
CA TRP A 229 11.87 -3.63 4.44
C TRP A 229 13.32 -3.14 4.28
N ASP A 230 14.30 -3.90 4.80
CA ASP A 230 15.71 -3.59 4.63
C ASP A 230 16.15 -3.59 3.17
N ASP A 231 15.62 -4.51 2.35
CA ASP A 231 15.90 -4.56 0.91
C ASP A 231 15.39 -3.32 0.20
N ALA A 232 14.17 -2.89 0.54
CA ALA A 232 13.55 -1.67 0.01
C ALA A 232 14.34 -0.42 0.38
N VAL A 233 14.80 -0.33 1.65
CA VAL A 233 15.67 0.78 2.11
C VAL A 233 17.02 0.78 1.40
N ALA A 234 17.61 -0.38 1.17
CA ALA A 234 18.89 -0.49 0.44
C ALA A 234 18.76 0.01 -1.00
N PHE A 235 17.69 -0.40 -1.70
CA PHE A 235 17.37 0.11 -3.03
C PHE A 235 17.14 1.63 -3.02
N ALA A 236 16.28 2.12 -2.13
CA ALA A 236 15.96 3.54 -2.05
C ALA A 236 17.22 4.40 -1.84
N LYS A 237 18.09 3.99 -0.93
CA LYS A 237 19.38 4.66 -0.67
C LYS A 237 20.30 4.65 -1.90
N TRP A 238 20.40 3.54 -2.61
CA TRP A 238 21.17 3.44 -3.86
C TRP A 238 20.63 4.40 -4.93
N ALA A 239 19.30 4.51 -5.04
CA ALA A 239 18.62 5.40 -5.99
C ALA A 239 18.67 6.89 -5.58
N GLY A 240 19.29 7.25 -4.44
CA GLY A 240 19.27 8.61 -3.91
C GLY A 240 17.87 9.06 -3.46
N LYS A 241 17.08 8.13 -2.97
CA LYS A 241 15.69 8.25 -2.51
C LYS A 241 15.55 7.69 -1.09
N ARG A 242 14.33 7.67 -0.57
CA ARG A 242 13.95 7.00 0.67
C ARG A 242 12.56 6.36 0.54
N LEU A 243 12.18 5.52 1.49
CA LEU A 243 10.79 5.08 1.60
C LEU A 243 9.90 6.25 2.05
N PRO A 244 8.63 6.29 1.61
CA PRO A 244 7.67 7.25 2.14
C PRO A 244 7.38 6.98 3.60
N THR A 245 7.07 8.01 4.38
CA THR A 245 6.34 7.81 5.63
C THR A 245 4.92 7.34 5.33
N GLU A 246 4.27 6.72 6.31
CA GLU A 246 2.87 6.30 6.17
C GLU A 246 1.96 7.48 5.80
N ALA A 247 2.22 8.64 6.38
CA ALA A 247 1.45 9.86 6.11
C ALA A 247 1.69 10.41 4.69
N GLU A 248 2.93 10.39 4.22
CA GLU A 248 3.25 10.77 2.84
C GLU A 248 2.58 9.83 1.84
N TRP A 249 2.65 8.52 2.10
CA TRP A 249 2.02 7.53 1.25
C TRP A 249 0.50 7.78 1.16
N GLU A 250 -0.19 7.99 2.29
CA GLU A 250 -1.63 8.20 2.29
C GLU A 250 -2.03 9.53 1.63
N PHE A 251 -1.29 10.62 1.89
CA PHE A 251 -1.54 11.90 1.23
C PHE A 251 -1.45 11.77 -0.30
N ALA A 252 -0.40 11.12 -0.76
CA ALA A 252 -0.15 10.89 -2.18
C ALA A 252 -1.25 10.00 -2.79
N ALA A 253 -1.62 8.91 -2.13
CA ALA A 253 -2.65 7.98 -2.58
C ALA A 253 -4.03 8.63 -2.66
N ARG A 254 -4.35 9.59 -1.79
CA ARG A 254 -5.61 10.34 -1.87
C ARG A 254 -5.73 11.18 -3.14
N GLY A 255 -4.64 11.51 -3.81
CA GLY A 255 -4.69 12.22 -5.10
C GLY A 255 -5.46 13.55 -5.08
N GLY A 256 -5.50 14.24 -3.92
CA GLY A 256 -6.28 15.45 -3.70
C GLY A 256 -7.69 15.23 -3.16
N LEU A 257 -8.17 14.01 -3.09
CA LEU A 257 -9.47 13.68 -2.54
C LEU A 257 -9.45 13.71 -1.00
N THR A 258 -10.59 14.04 -0.38
CA THR A 258 -10.74 14.14 1.07
C THR A 258 -11.80 13.17 1.58
N GLY A 259 -11.44 12.12 2.31
CA GLY A 259 -12.39 11.16 2.90
C GLY A 259 -12.93 10.09 1.94
N ASN A 260 -12.51 10.03 0.69
CA ASN A 260 -12.93 8.99 -0.25
C ASN A 260 -12.53 7.60 0.18
N MET A 261 -13.27 6.65 -0.35
CA MET A 261 -13.07 5.24 -0.08
C MET A 261 -11.92 4.65 -0.87
N TYR A 262 -11.76 5.08 -2.11
CA TYR A 262 -10.72 4.64 -3.02
C TYR A 262 -9.93 5.81 -3.57
N THR A 263 -8.79 5.54 -4.18
CA THR A 263 -7.94 6.53 -4.83
C THR A 263 -8.62 7.23 -6.02
N TRP A 264 -9.72 6.67 -6.50
CA TRP A 264 -10.53 7.15 -7.64
C TRP A 264 -11.94 7.62 -7.27
N GLY A 265 -12.32 7.60 -6.01
CA GLY A 265 -13.67 8.01 -5.57
C GLY A 265 -14.33 6.97 -4.67
N ASN A 266 -15.64 6.77 -4.80
CA ASN A 266 -16.41 5.97 -3.87
C ASN A 266 -17.04 4.71 -4.43
N GLN A 267 -17.14 4.60 -5.71
CA GLN A 267 -17.64 3.38 -6.35
C GLN A 267 -16.47 2.45 -6.61
N PHE A 268 -16.56 1.19 -6.19
CA PHE A 268 -15.50 0.21 -6.43
C PHE A 268 -15.25 0.05 -7.95
N ASN A 269 -16.32 -0.17 -8.71
CA ASN A 269 -16.27 -0.30 -10.16
C ASN A 269 -17.09 0.79 -10.84
N PRO A 270 -16.60 2.04 -10.96
CA PRO A 270 -17.33 3.11 -11.60
C PRO A 270 -17.62 2.75 -13.08
N ASN A 271 -18.88 2.82 -13.49
CA ASN A 271 -19.32 2.44 -14.84
C ASN A 271 -18.90 1.01 -15.26
N GLY A 272 -18.78 0.08 -14.31
CA GLY A 272 -18.37 -1.31 -14.54
C GLY A 272 -16.86 -1.50 -14.81
N LYS A 273 -16.03 -0.47 -14.61
CA LYS A 273 -14.57 -0.56 -14.81
C LYS A 273 -13.86 -0.87 -13.52
N TYR A 274 -12.92 -1.80 -13.56
CA TYR A 274 -11.95 -2.00 -12.49
C TYR A 274 -10.92 -0.89 -12.51
N MET A 275 -10.58 -0.37 -11.34
CA MET A 275 -9.69 0.79 -11.18
C MET A 275 -8.37 0.42 -10.47
N GLY A 276 -8.20 -0.85 -10.15
CA GLY A 276 -7.01 -1.39 -9.52
C GLY A 276 -7.03 -2.93 -9.58
N ASN A 277 -5.85 -3.54 -9.46
CA ASN A 277 -5.69 -4.99 -9.46
C ASN A 277 -5.99 -5.54 -8.06
N THR A 278 -7.11 -6.27 -7.94
CA THR A 278 -7.57 -6.89 -6.70
C THR A 278 -8.14 -8.27 -6.98
N PHE A 279 -8.27 -9.13 -5.97
CA PHE A 279 -8.77 -10.48 -6.16
C PHE A 279 -10.26 -10.47 -6.55
N GLN A 280 -10.58 -11.13 -7.66
CA GLN A 280 -11.93 -11.22 -8.21
C GLN A 280 -12.42 -12.67 -8.21
N GLY A 281 -13.60 -12.92 -7.68
CA GLY A 281 -14.18 -14.29 -7.64
C GLY A 281 -14.24 -14.87 -6.25
N THR A 282 -13.87 -16.12 -6.03
CA THR A 282 -13.96 -16.81 -4.73
C THR A 282 -12.58 -16.95 -4.08
N PHE A 283 -12.30 -16.12 -3.09
CA PHE A 283 -11.02 -16.17 -2.38
C PHE A 283 -10.95 -17.41 -1.45
N PRO A 284 -9.79 -18.09 -1.35
CA PRO A 284 -8.52 -17.85 -2.04
C PRO A 284 -8.27 -18.75 -3.27
N ASN A 285 -9.25 -19.52 -3.71
CA ASN A 285 -9.02 -20.63 -4.64
C ASN A 285 -9.41 -20.35 -6.10
N ASN A 286 -10.19 -19.33 -6.38
CA ASN A 286 -10.66 -19.05 -7.75
C ASN A 286 -10.68 -17.56 -8.04
N ASP A 287 -9.62 -17.05 -8.64
CA ASP A 287 -9.59 -15.70 -9.20
C ASP A 287 -10.20 -15.73 -10.61
N SER A 288 -11.28 -14.96 -10.80
CA SER A 288 -12.03 -14.90 -12.04
C SER A 288 -11.37 -14.07 -13.14
N LYS A 289 -10.28 -13.36 -12.83
CA LYS A 289 -9.59 -12.45 -13.75
C LYS A 289 -10.50 -11.32 -14.29
N ALA A 290 -11.50 -10.89 -13.54
CA ALA A 290 -12.47 -9.93 -14.05
C ALA A 290 -11.88 -8.51 -14.24
N ASP A 291 -10.82 -8.17 -13.53
CA ASP A 291 -10.04 -6.94 -13.70
C ASP A 291 -8.98 -7.03 -14.82
N GLY A 292 -8.79 -8.21 -15.42
CA GLY A 292 -7.87 -8.48 -16.52
C GLY A 292 -6.64 -9.31 -16.13
N PHE A 293 -6.39 -9.53 -14.83
CA PHE A 293 -5.18 -10.18 -14.34
C PHE A 293 -5.48 -11.33 -13.37
N VAL A 294 -4.59 -12.29 -13.31
CA VAL A 294 -4.45 -13.25 -12.23
C VAL A 294 -3.09 -13.03 -11.62
N GLY A 295 -3.04 -12.71 -10.34
CA GLY A 295 -1.78 -12.33 -9.69
C GLY A 295 -1.40 -10.87 -9.94
N ILE A 296 -0.10 -10.57 -9.93
CA ILE A 296 0.42 -9.21 -10.06
C ILE A 296 0.28 -8.73 -11.51
N ALA A 297 -0.23 -7.51 -11.70
CA ALA A 297 -0.27 -6.84 -13.00
C ALA A 297 1.03 -6.06 -13.26
N PRO A 298 1.43 -5.85 -14.53
CA PRO A 298 2.42 -4.85 -14.86
C PRO A 298 2.00 -3.47 -14.33
N VAL A 299 2.95 -2.64 -13.95
CA VAL A 299 2.64 -1.28 -13.50
C VAL A 299 1.86 -0.48 -14.54
N LYS A 300 1.02 0.47 -14.11
CA LYS A 300 0.27 1.39 -14.97
C LYS A 300 -0.79 0.74 -15.87
N GLN A 301 -1.34 -0.38 -15.47
CA GLN A 301 -2.46 -0.98 -16.21
C GLN A 301 -3.81 -0.32 -15.89
N PHE A 302 -3.91 0.37 -14.77
CA PHE A 302 -5.09 1.07 -14.32
C PHE A 302 -4.88 2.58 -14.35
N PRO A 303 -5.97 3.40 -14.37
CA PRO A 303 -5.86 4.85 -14.40
C PRO A 303 -5.12 5.40 -13.16
N PRO A 304 -4.32 6.47 -13.32
CA PRO A 304 -3.67 7.12 -12.19
C PRO A 304 -4.69 7.90 -11.33
N ASN A 305 -4.29 8.20 -10.09
CA ASN A 305 -5.04 9.10 -9.23
C ASN A 305 -4.87 10.58 -9.64
N GLY A 306 -5.49 11.52 -8.91
CA GLY A 306 -5.47 12.95 -9.21
C GLY A 306 -4.08 13.62 -9.16
N PHE A 307 -3.06 12.96 -8.61
CA PHE A 307 -1.66 13.42 -8.67
C PHE A 307 -0.85 12.77 -9.79
N GLY A 308 -1.41 11.82 -10.53
CA GLY A 308 -0.70 11.09 -11.58
C GLY A 308 0.02 9.84 -11.09
N LEU A 309 -0.29 9.35 -9.89
CA LEU A 309 0.27 8.13 -9.32
C LEU A 309 -0.58 6.92 -9.68
N TYR A 310 0.10 5.86 -10.14
CA TYR A 310 -0.52 4.59 -10.53
C TYR A 310 -0.48 3.58 -9.40
N ASP A 311 -1.41 2.65 -9.44
CA ASP A 311 -1.44 1.42 -8.62
C ASP A 311 -1.43 1.67 -7.09
N MET A 312 -1.93 2.84 -6.64
CA MET A 312 -2.01 3.20 -5.22
C MET A 312 -3.10 2.41 -4.46
N ALA A 313 -3.77 1.47 -5.12
CA ALA A 313 -4.76 0.58 -4.52
C ALA A 313 -4.77 -0.76 -5.25
N GLY A 314 -4.47 -1.84 -4.54
CA GLY A 314 -4.30 -3.19 -5.11
C GLY A 314 -2.86 -3.44 -5.59
N ASN A 315 -2.69 -4.32 -6.53
CA ASN A 315 -1.46 -4.79 -7.13
C ASN A 315 -0.48 -5.40 -6.10
N VAL A 316 0.41 -4.62 -5.51
CA VAL A 316 1.25 -5.09 -4.40
C VAL A 316 1.18 -4.15 -3.21
N TRP A 317 1.32 -4.69 -2.00
CA TRP A 317 1.55 -3.89 -0.81
C TRP A 317 2.84 -3.11 -0.93
N GLU A 318 2.88 -1.91 -0.36
CA GLU A 318 4.03 -1.03 -0.43
C GLU A 318 4.58 -0.68 0.95
N TRP A 319 5.85 -1.01 1.20
CA TRP A 319 6.53 -0.65 2.43
C TRP A 319 6.59 0.86 2.65
N CYS A 320 6.25 1.27 3.89
CA CYS A 320 6.51 2.60 4.41
C CYS A 320 7.65 2.58 5.43
N ASN A 321 8.19 3.77 5.73
CA ASN A 321 9.31 3.90 6.67
C ASN A 321 8.92 3.61 8.12
N ASP A 322 7.66 3.80 8.48
CA ASP A 322 7.17 3.82 9.85
C ASP A 322 7.16 2.43 10.49
N TRP A 323 7.49 2.38 11.79
CA TRP A 323 7.14 1.26 12.63
C TRP A 323 5.63 1.17 12.81
N TYR A 324 5.11 -0.03 12.95
CA TYR A 324 3.71 -0.20 13.29
C TYR A 324 3.49 -0.10 14.80
N THR A 325 2.50 0.70 15.20
CA THR A 325 1.92 0.70 16.56
C THR A 325 0.41 0.87 16.41
N SER A 326 -0.35 0.00 17.06
CA SER A 326 -1.82 -0.09 16.88
C SER A 326 -2.58 1.18 17.28
N ASP A 327 -2.06 1.93 18.25
CA ASP A 327 -2.67 3.16 18.80
C ASP A 327 -2.00 4.46 18.32
N TYR A 328 -1.10 4.39 17.32
CA TYR A 328 -0.34 5.57 16.88
C TYR A 328 -1.22 6.73 16.43
N TYR A 329 -2.31 6.46 15.73
CA TYR A 329 -3.25 7.51 15.29
C TYR A 329 -3.94 8.21 16.47
N ALA A 330 -4.24 7.48 17.54
CA ALA A 330 -4.75 8.08 18.76
C ALA A 330 -3.72 9.01 19.42
N GLN A 331 -2.45 8.59 19.45
CA GLN A 331 -1.35 9.42 19.97
C GLN A 331 -1.18 10.72 19.16
N LEU A 332 -1.23 10.62 17.82
CA LEU A 332 -1.14 11.80 16.93
C LEU A 332 -2.30 12.76 17.15
N LYS A 333 -3.53 12.26 17.25
CA LYS A 333 -4.72 13.10 17.45
C LYS A 333 -4.68 13.92 18.75
N LEU A 334 -4.13 13.36 19.82
CA LEU A 334 -3.99 14.06 21.10
C LEU A 334 -3.10 15.31 21.02
N ASN A 335 -2.15 15.31 20.08
CA ASN A 335 -1.19 16.39 19.91
C ASN A 335 -1.61 17.45 18.86
N GLY A 336 -2.85 17.40 18.38
CA GLY A 336 -3.40 18.30 17.37
C GLY A 336 -2.94 17.96 15.95
N VAL A 337 -2.44 18.95 15.18
CA VAL A 337 -1.94 18.71 13.82
C VAL A 337 -0.53 18.11 13.86
N ALA A 338 -0.39 16.87 13.41
CA ALA A 338 0.92 16.22 13.33
C ALA A 338 1.74 16.76 12.15
N ASN A 339 2.92 17.31 12.42
CA ASN A 339 3.78 17.89 11.38
C ASN A 339 4.83 16.88 10.92
N ASN A 340 4.79 16.48 9.64
CA ASN A 340 5.71 15.51 9.02
C ASN A 340 5.99 14.31 9.93
N PRO A 341 4.97 13.58 10.40
CA PRO A 341 5.17 12.46 11.32
C PRO A 341 6.06 11.38 10.69
N GLN A 342 7.00 10.85 11.47
CA GLN A 342 7.99 9.87 11.03
C GLN A 342 7.70 8.46 11.56
N GLY A 343 6.49 8.24 12.07
CA GLY A 343 6.11 7.01 12.74
C GLY A 343 6.50 6.97 14.23
N PRO A 344 6.06 5.94 14.96
CA PRO A 344 6.44 5.73 16.34
C PRO A 344 7.91 5.27 16.46
N ASN A 345 8.53 5.51 17.61
CA ASN A 345 9.93 5.15 17.86
C ASN A 345 10.18 3.63 17.97
N LYS A 346 9.12 2.84 18.14
CA LYS A 346 9.19 1.38 18.25
C LYS A 346 7.95 0.73 17.70
N SER A 347 8.08 -0.53 17.29
CA SER A 347 6.93 -1.35 16.90
C SER A 347 6.20 -1.89 18.13
N TYR A 348 4.87 -1.90 18.06
CA TYR A 348 4.03 -2.63 19.01
C TYR A 348 2.72 -3.09 18.37
N ASP A 349 2.53 -4.40 18.37
CA ASP A 349 1.29 -5.05 17.97
C ASP A 349 0.77 -5.92 19.12
N PRO A 350 -0.39 -5.59 19.73
CA PRO A 350 -0.94 -6.40 20.83
C PRO A 350 -1.18 -7.87 20.47
N SER A 351 -1.47 -8.15 19.20
CA SER A 351 -1.69 -9.53 18.74
C SER A 351 -0.41 -10.34 18.63
N GLU A 352 0.75 -9.69 18.46
CA GLU A 352 2.08 -10.29 18.33
C GLU A 352 3.16 -9.38 18.91
N PRO A 353 3.20 -9.24 20.23
CA PRO A 353 4.01 -8.24 20.93
C PRO A 353 5.52 -8.44 20.80
N THR A 354 5.96 -9.61 20.37
CA THR A 354 7.38 -9.95 20.18
C THR A 354 7.87 -9.75 18.74
N VAL A 355 6.96 -9.52 17.78
CA VAL A 355 7.29 -9.34 16.36
C VAL A 355 7.39 -7.85 16.02
N LEU A 356 8.57 -7.43 15.54
CA LEU A 356 8.75 -6.07 15.07
C LEU A 356 8.16 -5.91 13.67
N LYS A 357 7.24 -4.96 13.51
CA LYS A 357 6.51 -4.76 12.26
C LYS A 357 6.68 -3.35 11.71
N LYS A 358 6.83 -3.27 10.40
CA LYS A 358 6.75 -2.05 9.61
C LYS A 358 5.37 -1.92 8.97
N ILE A 359 5.01 -0.68 8.64
CA ILE A 359 3.80 -0.37 7.90
C ILE A 359 3.98 -0.73 6.42
N HIS A 360 2.94 -1.28 5.83
CA HIS A 360 2.74 -1.26 4.38
C HIS A 360 1.32 -0.81 4.03
N ARG A 361 1.14 -0.30 2.82
CA ARG A 361 -0.09 0.37 2.40
C ARG A 361 -0.54 -0.14 1.02
N GLY A 362 -1.78 0.18 0.65
CA GLY A 362 -2.33 0.00 -0.69
C GLY A 362 -3.13 -1.28 -0.89
N GLY A 363 -2.91 -2.31 -0.10
CA GLY A 363 -3.46 -3.64 -0.40
C GLY A 363 -2.68 -4.33 -1.53
N SER A 364 -3.19 -5.43 -2.05
CA SER A 364 -2.55 -6.17 -3.14
C SER A 364 -3.58 -6.86 -4.02
N PHE A 365 -3.12 -7.53 -5.06
CA PHE A 365 -3.94 -8.40 -5.91
C PHE A 365 -4.70 -9.50 -5.16
N LEU A 366 -4.34 -9.78 -3.90
CA LEU A 366 -5.02 -10.75 -3.03
C LEU A 366 -6.14 -10.14 -2.19
N CYS A 367 -6.30 -8.82 -2.24
CA CYS A 367 -7.32 -8.15 -1.44
C CYS A 367 -8.70 -8.22 -2.10
N THR A 368 -9.71 -8.56 -1.29
CA THR A 368 -11.11 -8.74 -1.69
C THR A 368 -12.03 -8.43 -0.53
N ASP A 369 -13.29 -8.11 -0.78
CA ASP A 369 -14.32 -7.89 0.24
C ASP A 369 -14.63 -9.13 1.10
N GLN A 370 -14.28 -10.31 0.64
CA GLN A 370 -14.47 -11.57 1.36
C GLN A 370 -13.47 -11.74 2.50
N TYR A 371 -12.24 -11.20 2.35
CA TYR A 371 -11.14 -11.43 3.28
C TYR A 371 -10.36 -10.16 3.64
N CYS A 372 -9.95 -9.36 2.67
CA CYS A 372 -9.09 -8.19 2.88
C CYS A 372 -9.47 -7.04 1.95
N THR A 373 -9.96 -5.90 2.48
CA THR A 373 -10.28 -4.71 1.70
C THR A 373 -9.28 -3.56 1.90
N ARG A 374 -8.04 -3.87 2.30
CA ARG A 374 -7.04 -2.83 2.61
C ARG A 374 -6.48 -2.09 1.39
N TYR A 375 -7.09 -2.26 0.21
CA TYR A 375 -6.98 -1.34 -0.93
C TYR A 375 -7.80 -0.06 -0.73
N MET A 376 -8.59 0.02 0.33
CA MET A 376 -9.34 1.22 0.68
C MET A 376 -8.44 2.29 1.31
N MET A 377 -8.76 3.57 1.02
CA MET A 377 -8.01 4.70 1.54
C MET A 377 -8.05 4.78 3.07
N GLY A 378 -6.92 5.16 3.65
CA GLY A 378 -6.76 5.31 5.09
C GLY A 378 -6.53 4.00 5.85
N THR A 379 -6.63 2.84 5.18
CA THR A 379 -6.38 1.55 5.80
C THR A 379 -4.89 1.25 5.92
N ARG A 380 -4.52 0.50 6.97
CA ARG A 380 -3.14 0.19 7.33
C ARG A 380 -2.89 -1.30 7.21
N GLY A 381 -1.76 -1.69 6.61
CA GLY A 381 -1.19 -3.02 6.69
C GLY A 381 0.05 -3.02 7.58
N LYS A 382 0.48 -4.21 8.01
CA LYS A 382 1.64 -4.41 8.87
C LYS A 382 2.32 -5.74 8.56
N GLY A 383 3.64 -5.77 8.60
CA GLY A 383 4.41 -6.99 8.36
C GLY A 383 5.73 -7.00 9.10
N ASP A 384 6.23 -8.20 9.38
CA ASP A 384 7.59 -8.37 9.87
C ASP A 384 8.57 -7.71 8.90
N TRP A 385 9.38 -6.81 9.40
CA TRP A 385 10.27 -5.96 8.60
C TRP A 385 11.37 -6.72 7.86
N ARG A 386 11.67 -7.95 8.28
CA ARG A 386 12.67 -8.84 7.66
C ARG A 386 12.06 -9.97 6.85
N THR A 387 10.77 -9.90 6.55
CA THR A 387 10.09 -10.92 5.76
C THR A 387 9.52 -10.31 4.47
N GLY A 388 9.91 -10.89 3.33
CA GLY A 388 9.28 -10.62 2.05
C GLY A 388 8.19 -11.66 1.75
N THR A 389 7.24 -11.27 0.90
CA THR A 389 6.20 -12.17 0.37
C THR A 389 5.95 -11.87 -1.11
N ASN A 390 5.30 -12.79 -1.82
CA ASN A 390 5.03 -12.58 -3.26
C ASN A 390 3.93 -11.56 -3.58
N HIS A 391 3.56 -10.70 -2.65
CA HIS A 391 2.61 -9.60 -2.84
C HIS A 391 3.03 -8.31 -2.14
N VAL A 392 4.28 -8.22 -1.69
CA VAL A 392 4.83 -7.03 -1.03
C VAL A 392 6.02 -6.50 -1.82
N GLY A 393 5.90 -5.28 -2.26
CA GLY A 393 6.88 -4.47 -2.92
C GLY A 393 7.02 -3.10 -2.25
N PHE A 394 7.35 -2.06 -3.02
CA PHE A 394 7.52 -0.70 -2.51
C PHE A 394 7.61 0.32 -3.63
N ARG A 395 7.43 1.59 -3.30
CA ARG A 395 7.86 2.76 -4.10
C ARG A 395 8.66 3.72 -3.24
N CYS A 396 9.38 4.64 -3.88
CA CYS A 396 10.24 5.57 -3.18
C CYS A 396 9.75 7.01 -3.28
N VAL A 397 10.25 7.82 -2.35
CA VAL A 397 10.11 9.28 -2.37
C VAL A 397 11.47 9.96 -2.35
N LYS A 398 11.49 11.22 -2.76
CA LYS A 398 12.66 12.07 -2.71
C LYS A 398 12.25 13.44 -2.19
N ASP A 399 13.04 13.98 -1.27
CA ASP A 399 12.84 15.34 -0.77
C ASP A 399 13.13 16.39 -1.88
N LEU A 400 12.54 17.57 -1.74
CA LEU A 400 12.75 18.67 -2.67
C LEU A 400 14.19 19.16 -2.66
#